data_e23bea1085d77d965224c73786cfa853
#
_entry.id   e23bea1085d77d965224c73786cfa853
#
_cell.length_a   1.000
_cell.length_b   1.000
_cell.length_c   1.000
_cell.angle_alpha   90.00
_cell.angle_beta   90.00
_cell.angle_gamma   90.00
#
_symmetry.space_group_name_H-M   'P 1'
#
loop_
_entity.id
_entity.type
_entity.pdbx_description
1 polymer ?
#
loop_
_entity_poly.entity_id
_entity_poly.type
_entity_poly.pdbx_seq_one_letter_code
_entity_poly.pdbx_strand_id
1 'polypeptide(L)'
;MKRRDSIKNIALTSIGFSVFLESCYNVSREKITRSLTRYEYGRTKEEKLYDDKLFDQKFFSNDELLSLDKICNLILPPNEYGSIRDAEVVQLIEFMAKDIPAYQEPLKNGLKWIDKESQIRFEKLFIDLSEENQKEIFDEIAYYDPN
;
A
#
# COMPACT_ATOMS: atom_id res chain seq x y z
N MET A 1 48.61 20.94 1.78
CA MET A 1 47.16 21.18 1.88
C MET A 1 46.91 22.01 3.10
N LYS A 2 46.27 23.20 2.97
CA LYS A 2 46.00 24.09 4.08
C LYS A 2 44.75 23.62 4.82
N ARG A 3 44.77 23.65 6.18
CA ARG A 3 43.65 23.19 7.02
C ARG A 3 42.29 23.80 6.64
N ARG A 4 42.26 24.96 6.02
CA ARG A 4 41.05 25.64 5.51
C ARG A 4 40.39 24.89 4.32
N ASP A 5 41.14 24.18 3.51
CA ASP A 5 40.62 23.48 2.33
C ASP A 5 39.91 22.15 2.74
N SER A 6 40.41 21.53 3.82
CA SER A 6 39.77 20.33 4.38
C SER A 6 38.41 20.65 5.00
N ILE A 7 38.24 21.80 5.66
CA ILE A 7 36.98 22.23 6.27
C ILE A 7 35.93 22.54 5.17
N LYS A 8 36.35 23.17 4.06
CA LYS A 8 35.45 23.45 2.93
C LYS A 8 34.96 22.17 2.25
N ASN A 9 35.84 21.18 2.10
CA ASN A 9 35.45 19.88 1.50
C ASN A 9 34.52 19.09 2.41
N ILE A 10 34.69 19.14 3.73
CA ILE A 10 33.78 18.50 4.71
C ILE A 10 32.40 19.17 4.67
N ALA A 11 32.35 20.51 4.61
CA ALA A 11 31.08 21.24 4.53
C ALA A 11 30.33 20.96 3.23
N LEU A 12 31.04 20.86 2.09
CA LEU A 12 30.43 20.53 0.80
C LEU A 12 29.93 19.07 0.72
N THR A 13 30.64 18.13 1.35
CA THR A 13 30.17 16.72 1.41
C THR A 13 28.98 16.55 2.33
N SER A 14 28.89 17.28 3.43
CA SER A 14 27.74 17.18 4.33
C SER A 14 26.45 17.78 3.74
N ILE A 15 26.55 18.87 2.95
CA ILE A 15 25.41 19.44 2.24
C ILE A 15 24.95 18.50 1.08
N GLY A 16 25.90 17.91 0.37
CA GLY A 16 25.60 16.94 -0.68
C GLY A 16 24.89 15.67 -0.14
N PHE A 17 25.30 15.20 1.03
CA PHE A 17 24.71 14.01 1.63
C PHE A 17 23.27 14.23 2.13
N SER A 18 22.96 15.40 2.68
CA SER A 18 21.59 15.72 3.10
C SER A 18 20.61 15.85 1.91
N VAL A 19 21.06 16.41 0.79
CA VAL A 19 20.25 16.50 -0.44
C VAL A 19 20.02 15.12 -1.06
N PHE A 20 20.98 14.19 -0.97
CA PHE A 20 20.81 12.82 -1.41
C PHE A 20 19.83 12.04 -0.53
N LEU A 21 19.81 12.28 0.78
CA LEU A 21 18.85 11.63 1.69
C LEU A 21 17.40 12.12 1.47
N GLU A 22 17.21 13.43 1.21
CA GLU A 22 15.91 13.98 0.86
C GLU A 22 15.41 13.49 -0.53
N SER A 23 16.32 13.30 -1.50
CA SER A 23 15.97 12.77 -2.82
C SER A 23 15.53 11.30 -2.78
N CYS A 24 16.04 10.51 -1.82
CA CYS A 24 15.57 9.13 -1.61
C CYS A 24 14.22 9.06 -0.87
N TYR A 25 13.82 10.12 -0.16
CA TYR A 25 12.54 10.14 0.58
C TYR A 25 11.35 10.55 -0.29
N ASN A 26 11.60 11.18 -1.44
CA ASN A 26 10.58 11.54 -2.41
C ASN A 26 10.49 10.52 -3.56
N VAL A 27 10.51 9.23 -3.27
CA VAL A 27 10.02 8.25 -4.23
C VAL A 27 8.54 8.55 -4.41
N SER A 28 8.18 9.09 -5.57
CA SER A 28 6.78 9.27 -5.95
C SER A 28 6.12 7.91 -5.92
N ARG A 29 5.43 7.61 -4.81
CA ARG A 29 4.68 6.37 -4.67
C ARG A 29 3.66 6.31 -5.78
N GLU A 30 3.60 5.20 -6.48
CA GLU A 30 2.59 4.94 -7.48
C GLU A 30 1.20 5.19 -6.88
N LYS A 31 0.31 5.84 -7.65
CA LYS A 31 -1.07 6.03 -7.20
C LYS A 31 -1.92 4.91 -7.75
N ILE A 32 -2.56 4.18 -6.87
CA ILE A 32 -3.55 3.18 -7.26
C ILE A 32 -4.78 3.90 -7.83
N THR A 33 -5.18 3.51 -9.03
CA THR A 33 -6.44 3.96 -9.63
C THR A 33 -7.60 3.45 -8.79
N ARG A 34 -8.54 4.35 -8.43
CA ARG A 34 -9.73 4.00 -7.61
C ARG A 34 -10.94 3.64 -8.45
N SER A 35 -10.83 3.77 -9.77
CA SER A 35 -11.93 3.47 -10.68
C SER A 35 -12.11 1.95 -10.77
N LEU A 36 -13.26 1.46 -10.36
CA LEU A 36 -13.70 0.09 -10.55
C LEU A 36 -14.61 0.04 -11.79
N THR A 37 -14.48 -0.99 -12.61
CA THR A 37 -15.34 -1.20 -13.77
C THR A 37 -16.81 -1.34 -13.32
N ARG A 38 -17.69 -0.50 -13.90
CA ARG A 38 -19.09 -0.45 -13.54
C ARG A 38 -19.90 -1.36 -14.46
N TYR A 39 -20.61 -2.30 -13.87
CA TYR A 39 -21.56 -3.17 -14.57
C TYR A 39 -22.97 -2.65 -14.36
N GLU A 40 -23.59 -2.16 -15.42
CA GLU A 40 -24.95 -1.59 -15.34
C GLU A 40 -26.07 -2.61 -15.56
N TYR A 41 -25.71 -3.81 -16.03
CA TYR A 41 -26.69 -4.84 -16.33
C TYR A 41 -27.40 -5.36 -15.09
N GLY A 42 -28.74 -5.42 -15.14
CA GLY A 42 -29.57 -5.93 -14.05
C GLY A 42 -29.76 -5.00 -12.85
N ARG A 43 -29.15 -3.79 -12.85
CA ARG A 43 -29.26 -2.81 -11.77
C ARG A 43 -30.49 -1.92 -11.93
N THR A 44 -31.26 -1.73 -10.85
CA THR A 44 -32.32 -0.72 -10.77
C THR A 44 -31.75 0.70 -10.76
N LYS A 45 -32.61 1.72 -10.91
CA LYS A 45 -32.19 3.11 -10.82
C LYS A 45 -31.69 3.49 -9.40
N GLU A 46 -32.37 2.96 -8.39
CA GLU A 46 -32.05 3.18 -6.99
C GLU A 46 -30.67 2.58 -6.63
N GLU A 47 -30.41 1.35 -7.08
CA GLU A 47 -29.10 0.70 -6.90
C GLU A 47 -27.99 1.48 -7.60
N LYS A 48 -28.19 1.96 -8.83
CA LYS A 48 -27.21 2.78 -9.54
C LYS A 48 -26.89 4.08 -8.76
N LEU A 49 -27.92 4.76 -8.25
CA LEU A 49 -27.74 5.98 -7.44
C LEU A 49 -26.99 5.69 -6.12
N TYR A 50 -27.21 4.52 -5.55
CA TYR A 50 -26.49 4.07 -4.35
C TYR A 50 -25.01 3.78 -4.68
N ASP A 51 -24.76 3.01 -5.72
CA ASP A 51 -23.40 2.70 -6.19
C ASP A 51 -22.62 3.99 -6.52
N ASP A 52 -23.23 4.96 -7.19
CA ASP A 52 -22.61 6.25 -7.51
C ASP A 52 -22.13 6.98 -6.25
N LYS A 53 -22.93 6.98 -5.19
CA LYS A 53 -22.53 7.56 -3.90
C LYS A 53 -21.32 6.83 -3.29
N LEU A 54 -21.25 5.50 -3.42
CA LEU A 54 -20.11 4.72 -2.94
C LEU A 54 -18.86 5.00 -3.78
N PHE A 55 -19.00 5.14 -5.10
CA PHE A 55 -17.87 5.46 -5.98
C PHE A 55 -17.24 6.82 -5.67
N ASP A 56 -18.05 7.81 -5.29
CA ASP A 56 -17.58 9.17 -4.95
C ASP A 56 -16.85 9.22 -3.61
N GLN A 57 -17.05 8.24 -2.72
CA GLN A 57 -16.39 8.17 -1.44
C GLN A 57 -14.98 7.58 -1.55
N LYS A 58 -14.11 8.01 -0.63
CA LYS A 58 -12.77 7.45 -0.44
C LYS A 58 -12.68 6.88 0.97
N PHE A 59 -12.37 5.61 1.10
CA PHE A 59 -12.23 4.95 2.39
C PHE A 59 -10.77 4.75 2.78
N PHE A 60 -9.95 4.15 1.90
CA PHE A 60 -8.53 3.97 2.14
C PHE A 60 -7.71 5.19 1.70
N SER A 61 -6.60 5.45 2.40
CA SER A 61 -5.54 6.33 1.91
C SER A 61 -4.83 5.71 0.70
N ASN A 62 -3.97 6.48 0.02
CA ASN A 62 -3.19 5.91 -1.08
C ASN A 62 -2.19 4.86 -0.59
N ASP A 63 -1.57 5.07 0.58
CA ASP A 63 -0.61 4.14 1.16
C ASP A 63 -1.30 2.83 1.60
N GLU A 64 -2.51 2.91 2.14
CA GLU A 64 -3.33 1.73 2.46
C GLU A 64 -3.71 0.93 1.21
N LEU A 65 -4.04 1.60 0.10
CA LEU A 65 -4.29 0.93 -1.18
C LEU A 65 -3.03 0.27 -1.74
N LEU A 66 -1.87 0.90 -1.60
CA LEU A 66 -0.59 0.30 -1.98
C LEU A 66 -0.25 -0.92 -1.12
N SER A 67 -0.53 -0.86 0.18
CA SER A 67 -0.38 -2.02 1.07
C SER A 67 -1.30 -3.16 0.64
N LEU A 68 -2.57 -2.87 0.34
CA LEU A 68 -3.51 -3.86 -0.18
C LEU A 68 -3.03 -4.46 -1.52
N ASP A 69 -2.51 -3.64 -2.45
CA ASP A 69 -1.95 -4.14 -3.72
C ASP A 69 -0.78 -5.12 -3.48
N LYS A 70 0.13 -4.78 -2.56
CA LYS A 70 1.23 -5.67 -2.16
C LYS A 70 0.71 -6.98 -1.55
N ILE A 71 -0.20 -6.88 -0.59
CA ILE A 71 -0.81 -8.03 0.09
C ILE A 71 -1.50 -8.95 -0.92
N CYS A 72 -2.34 -8.39 -1.78
CA CYS A 72 -3.07 -9.17 -2.79
C CYS A 72 -2.12 -9.86 -3.78
N ASN A 73 -1.02 -9.19 -4.19
CA ASN A 73 0.00 -9.81 -5.05
C ASN A 73 0.79 -10.92 -4.35
N LEU A 74 1.00 -10.83 -3.03
CA LEU A 74 1.62 -11.92 -2.26
C LEU A 74 0.72 -13.16 -2.18
N ILE A 75 -0.59 -12.95 -2.00
CA ILE A 75 -1.58 -14.03 -1.89
C ILE A 75 -1.85 -14.66 -3.26
N LEU A 76 -1.98 -13.83 -4.30
CA LEU A 76 -2.26 -14.24 -5.66
C LEU A 76 -1.27 -13.56 -6.63
N PRO A 77 -0.07 -14.11 -6.81
CA PRO A 77 0.91 -13.55 -7.74
C PRO A 77 0.43 -13.61 -9.18
N PRO A 78 0.84 -12.67 -10.04
CA PRO A 78 0.47 -12.65 -11.45
C PRO A 78 0.92 -13.93 -12.17
N ASN A 79 0.11 -14.39 -13.10
CA ASN A 79 0.36 -15.58 -13.91
C ASN A 79 -0.07 -15.36 -15.37
N GLU A 80 -0.06 -16.43 -16.18
CA GLU A 80 -0.45 -16.38 -17.60
C GLU A 80 -1.91 -15.97 -17.85
N TYR A 81 -2.80 -16.07 -16.84
CA TYR A 81 -4.21 -15.71 -16.93
C TYR A 81 -4.51 -14.29 -16.49
N GLY A 82 -3.53 -13.57 -15.88
CA GLY A 82 -3.66 -12.19 -15.46
C GLY A 82 -3.10 -11.91 -14.07
N SER A 83 -3.46 -10.75 -13.56
CA SER A 83 -3.03 -10.23 -12.26
C SER A 83 -4.21 -9.71 -11.44
N ILE A 84 -3.98 -9.43 -10.16
CA ILE A 84 -4.95 -8.76 -9.29
C ILE A 84 -5.33 -7.36 -9.79
N ARG A 85 -4.44 -6.71 -10.55
CA ARG A 85 -4.69 -5.38 -11.15
C ARG A 85 -5.63 -5.50 -12.35
N ASP A 86 -5.48 -6.53 -13.17
CA ASP A 86 -6.39 -6.80 -14.30
C ASP A 86 -7.81 -7.13 -13.80
N ALA A 87 -7.90 -7.77 -12.64
CA ALA A 87 -9.16 -8.11 -11.97
C ALA A 87 -9.70 -6.99 -11.06
N GLU A 88 -9.02 -5.84 -10.98
CA GLU A 88 -9.41 -4.68 -10.15
C GLU A 88 -9.67 -5.03 -8.67
N VAL A 89 -8.90 -5.99 -8.11
CA VAL A 89 -9.15 -6.55 -6.76
C VAL A 89 -9.09 -5.49 -5.68
N VAL A 90 -8.10 -4.58 -5.71
CA VAL A 90 -7.94 -3.53 -4.70
C VAL A 90 -9.11 -2.54 -4.73
N GLN A 91 -9.58 -2.20 -5.94
CA GLN A 91 -10.74 -1.34 -6.16
C GLN A 91 -12.02 -1.99 -5.62
N LEU A 92 -12.15 -3.30 -5.85
CA LEU A 92 -13.27 -4.08 -5.31
C LEU A 92 -13.26 -4.11 -3.78
N ILE A 93 -12.08 -4.31 -3.15
CA ILE A 93 -11.94 -4.28 -1.69
C ILE A 93 -12.36 -2.90 -1.14
N GLU A 94 -11.92 -1.79 -1.79
CA GLU A 94 -12.33 -0.45 -1.37
C GLU A 94 -13.85 -0.25 -1.53
N PHE A 95 -14.43 -0.72 -2.63
CA PHE A 95 -15.88 -0.66 -2.85
C PHE A 95 -16.63 -1.46 -1.77
N MET A 96 -16.24 -2.71 -1.54
CA MET A 96 -16.86 -3.57 -0.52
C MET A 96 -16.75 -3.01 0.90
N ALA A 97 -15.62 -2.38 1.24
CA ALA A 97 -15.46 -1.73 2.54
C ALA A 97 -16.41 -0.54 2.73
N LYS A 98 -16.77 0.16 1.64
CA LYS A 98 -17.76 1.26 1.67
C LYS A 98 -19.20 0.73 1.73
N ASP A 99 -19.49 -0.33 0.99
CA ASP A 99 -20.81 -0.95 0.91
C ASP A 99 -21.18 -1.72 2.19
N ILE A 100 -20.20 -2.40 2.79
CA ILE A 100 -20.38 -3.25 3.97
C ILE A 100 -19.57 -2.72 5.15
N PRO A 101 -20.13 -1.84 6.01
CA PRO A 101 -19.40 -1.20 7.11
C PRO A 101 -18.71 -2.17 8.08
N ALA A 102 -19.20 -3.41 8.19
CA ALA A 102 -18.59 -4.44 9.04
C ALA A 102 -17.15 -4.80 8.62
N TYR A 103 -16.76 -4.54 7.38
CA TYR A 103 -15.39 -4.78 6.89
C TYR A 103 -14.42 -3.64 7.21
N GLN A 104 -14.92 -2.46 7.54
CA GLN A 104 -14.09 -1.26 7.70
C GLN A 104 -13.06 -1.40 8.82
N GLU A 105 -13.53 -1.74 10.01
CA GLU A 105 -12.66 -1.85 11.19
C GLU A 105 -11.63 -2.98 11.06
N PRO A 106 -12.00 -4.23 10.71
CA PRO A 106 -11.03 -5.30 10.50
C PRO A 106 -9.95 -4.97 9.47
N LEU A 107 -10.33 -4.40 8.31
CA LEU A 107 -9.38 -4.03 7.27
C LEU A 107 -8.42 -2.93 7.73
N LYS A 108 -8.93 -1.86 8.34
CA LYS A 108 -8.08 -0.78 8.89
C LYS A 108 -7.14 -1.28 9.98
N ASN A 109 -7.64 -2.12 10.88
CA ASN A 109 -6.83 -2.66 11.97
C ASN A 109 -5.76 -3.63 11.46
N GLY A 110 -6.10 -4.45 10.47
CA GLY A 110 -5.13 -5.33 9.80
C GLY A 110 -3.99 -4.55 9.14
N LEU A 111 -4.31 -3.51 8.35
CA LEU A 111 -3.29 -2.68 7.71
C LEU A 111 -2.40 -1.95 8.72
N LYS A 112 -2.98 -1.40 9.80
CA LYS A 112 -2.20 -0.78 10.89
C LYS A 112 -1.30 -1.79 11.59
N TRP A 113 -1.79 -3.01 11.81
CA TRP A 113 -1.01 -4.07 12.45
C TRP A 113 0.19 -4.46 11.58
N ILE A 114 0.00 -4.65 10.27
CA ILE A 114 1.07 -4.98 9.33
C ILE A 114 2.14 -3.90 9.31
N ASP A 115 1.76 -2.63 9.24
CA ASP A 115 2.73 -1.52 9.27
C ASP A 115 3.50 -1.47 10.59
N LYS A 116 2.79 -1.68 11.72
CA LYS A 116 3.42 -1.73 13.04
C LYS A 116 4.43 -2.88 13.15
N GLU A 117 4.05 -4.07 12.68
CA GLU A 117 4.92 -5.25 12.68
C GLU A 117 6.15 -5.04 11.79
N SER A 118 5.95 -4.48 10.61
CA SER A 118 7.02 -4.11 9.69
C SER A 118 8.01 -3.11 10.32
N GLN A 119 7.48 -2.13 11.03
CA GLN A 119 8.29 -1.12 11.71
C GLN A 119 9.11 -1.72 12.85
N ILE A 120 8.52 -2.66 13.62
CA ILE A 120 9.22 -3.35 14.73
C ILE A 120 10.36 -4.24 14.21
N ARG A 121 10.14 -4.99 13.12
CA ARG A 121 11.12 -5.98 12.62
C ARG A 121 12.15 -5.37 11.70
N PHE A 122 11.74 -4.44 10.84
CA PHE A 122 12.56 -3.98 9.72
C PHE A 122 12.78 -2.46 9.70
N GLU A 123 12.26 -1.72 10.68
CA GLU A 123 12.35 -0.24 10.78
C GLU A 123 11.80 0.48 9.55
N LYS A 124 10.86 -0.14 8.81
CA LYS A 124 10.26 0.38 7.58
C LYS A 124 8.76 0.11 7.56
N LEU A 125 8.02 0.90 6.77
CA LEU A 125 6.62 0.58 6.47
C LEU A 125 6.53 -0.65 5.58
N PHE A 126 5.42 -1.39 5.66
CA PHE A 126 5.21 -2.61 4.89
C PHE A 126 5.39 -2.40 3.37
N ILE A 127 4.90 -1.30 2.84
CA ILE A 127 5.03 -0.95 1.41
C ILE A 127 6.47 -0.74 0.95
N ASP A 128 7.39 -0.43 1.87
CA ASP A 128 8.81 -0.15 1.61
C ASP A 128 9.70 -1.38 1.85
N LEU A 129 9.13 -2.52 2.28
CA LEU A 129 9.85 -3.78 2.47
C LEU A 129 10.13 -4.48 1.14
N SER A 130 11.18 -5.31 1.14
CA SER A 130 11.38 -6.29 0.07
C SER A 130 10.28 -7.36 0.10
N GLU A 131 10.03 -8.01 -1.03
CA GLU A 131 9.03 -9.08 -1.11
C GLU A 131 9.31 -10.24 -0.14
N GLU A 132 10.58 -10.55 0.10
CA GLU A 132 10.99 -11.57 1.07
C GLU A 132 10.55 -11.22 2.49
N ASN A 133 10.80 -9.97 2.94
CA ASN A 133 10.40 -9.51 4.26
C ASN A 133 8.87 -9.39 4.39
N GLN A 134 8.19 -9.03 3.30
CA GLN A 134 6.72 -9.03 3.27
C GLN A 134 6.16 -10.43 3.45
N LYS A 135 6.74 -11.43 2.77
CA LYS A 135 6.37 -12.85 2.90
C LYS A 135 6.61 -13.36 4.31
N GLU A 136 7.74 -13.00 4.94
CA GLU A 136 8.06 -13.42 6.31
C GLU A 136 6.94 -13.02 7.30
N ILE A 137 6.42 -11.79 7.19
CA ILE A 137 5.30 -11.34 8.03
C ILE A 137 4.02 -12.16 7.73
N PHE A 138 3.76 -12.43 6.45
CA PHE A 138 2.55 -13.15 6.04
C PHE A 138 2.57 -14.63 6.39
N ASP A 139 3.71 -15.30 6.33
CA ASP A 139 3.85 -16.71 6.66
C ASP A 139 3.48 -16.97 8.13
N GLU A 140 3.79 -16.05 9.03
CA GLU A 140 3.39 -16.17 10.44
C GLU A 140 1.87 -16.09 10.64
N ILE A 141 1.19 -15.26 9.84
CA ILE A 141 -0.28 -15.13 9.92
C ILE A 141 -0.95 -16.35 9.29
N ALA A 142 -0.43 -16.80 8.13
CA ALA A 142 -1.01 -17.89 7.36
C ALA A 142 -0.83 -19.25 8.03
N TYR A 143 0.27 -19.43 8.76
CA TYR A 143 0.65 -20.69 9.41
C TYR A 143 0.72 -20.55 10.94
N TYR A 144 -0.12 -19.68 11.50
CA TYR A 144 -0.19 -19.49 12.93
C TYR A 144 -0.50 -20.82 13.65
N ASP A 145 0.46 -21.28 14.48
CA ASP A 145 0.30 -22.42 15.38
C ASP A 145 -0.01 -21.90 16.79
N PRO A 146 -1.21 -22.12 17.34
CA PRO A 146 -1.61 -21.63 18.65
C PRO A 146 -0.99 -22.44 19.82
N ASN A 147 -0.10 -23.44 19.59
CA ASN A 147 0.51 -24.28 20.63
C ASN A 147 1.80 -23.70 21.19
#